data_c714ea9b771cbaa2540bdb1be01ec6bd
#
_entry.id   c714ea9b771cbaa2540bdb1be01ec6bd
#
_cell.length_a   1.000
_cell.length_b   1.000
_cell.length_c   1.000
_cell.angle_alpha   90.00
_cell.angle_beta   90.00
_cell.angle_gamma   90.00
#
_symmetry.space_group_name_H-M   'P 1'
#
loop_
_entity.id
_entity.type
_entity.pdbx_description
1 polymer ?
#
loop_
_entity_poly.entity_id
_entity_poly.type
_entity_poly.pdbx_seq_one_letter_code
_entity_poly.pdbx_strand_id
1 'polypeptide(L)'
;MLSPTSISFYGKLPWVGDFIVRNLDFTQHRQIDRWLSAGLSMLRDSDPDWLDAYLSAPVWNFILPAGVFGEQAMCGAIMPSVDKVGRYFPFILFFNRDAVADIQLRNSYLAKIASLLPCLLEREILSDDIPDYILQGLNSGELMSLVERCGVAAKFFHSKEKFGCYWLAGGTEVLDCPADVGVDFFIKLFGRAG
;
A
#
# COMPACT_ATOMS: atom_id res chain seq x y z
N MET A 1 -1.47 -7.68 18.57
CA MET A 1 -0.37 -8.14 17.70
C MET A 1 -1.00 -8.68 16.43
N LEU A 2 -0.46 -8.32 15.25
CA LEU A 2 -0.99 -8.82 13.98
C LEU A 2 -0.77 -10.34 13.86
N SER A 3 -1.68 -11.01 13.16
CA SER A 3 -1.62 -12.44 12.82
C SER A 3 -1.67 -12.61 11.28
N PRO A 4 -1.38 -13.78 10.72
CA PRO A 4 -1.50 -14.02 9.28
C PRO A 4 -2.90 -13.70 8.74
N THR A 5 -3.94 -13.90 9.56
CA THR A 5 -5.33 -13.57 9.23
C THR A 5 -5.65 -12.08 9.31
N SER A 6 -4.75 -11.26 9.85
CA SER A 6 -4.91 -9.80 9.91
C SER A 6 -4.38 -9.10 8.66
N ILE A 7 -3.57 -9.78 7.85
CA ILE A 7 -2.95 -9.20 6.64
C ILE A 7 -3.89 -9.40 5.46
N SER A 8 -4.21 -8.30 4.81
CA SER A 8 -5.02 -8.24 3.60
C SER A 8 -4.18 -7.72 2.43
N PHE A 9 -4.41 -8.25 1.23
CA PHE A 9 -3.75 -7.75 0.04
C PHE A 9 -4.56 -7.99 -1.22
N TYR A 10 -4.28 -7.16 -2.24
CA TYR A 10 -4.83 -7.29 -3.58
C TYR A 10 -3.86 -6.74 -4.62
N GLY A 11 -3.81 -7.36 -5.78
CA GLY A 11 -3.06 -6.89 -6.92
C GLY A 11 -2.33 -7.99 -7.66
N LYS A 12 -1.19 -7.63 -8.27
CA LYS A 12 -0.38 -8.57 -9.06
C LYS A 12 1.04 -8.67 -8.52
N LEU A 13 1.66 -9.82 -8.72
CA LEU A 13 3.08 -10.06 -8.43
C LEU A 13 3.75 -10.79 -9.60
N PRO A 14 5.06 -10.60 -9.82
CA PRO A 14 5.78 -11.14 -10.99
C PRO A 14 5.78 -12.66 -11.12
N TRP A 15 5.49 -13.35 -10.04
CA TRP A 15 5.54 -14.82 -9.98
C TRP A 15 4.19 -15.45 -10.31
N VAL A 16 3.11 -14.66 -10.34
CA VAL A 16 1.75 -15.14 -10.54
C VAL A 16 1.18 -14.58 -11.83
N GLY A 17 0.49 -15.43 -12.61
CA GLY A 17 -0.10 -15.05 -13.89
C GLY A 17 -1.47 -14.38 -13.79
N ASP A 18 -1.99 -14.18 -12.58
CA ASP A 18 -3.30 -13.58 -12.34
C ASP A 18 -3.29 -12.71 -11.07
N PHE A 19 -4.43 -12.09 -10.76
CA PHE A 19 -4.59 -11.37 -9.51
C PHE A 19 -4.49 -12.29 -8.30
N ILE A 20 -3.91 -11.78 -7.24
CA ILE A 20 -3.95 -12.41 -5.92
C ILE A 20 -4.77 -11.53 -4.98
N VAL A 21 -5.57 -12.18 -4.15
CA VAL A 21 -6.46 -11.54 -3.19
C VAL A 21 -6.48 -12.32 -1.89
N ARG A 22 -6.49 -11.60 -0.76
CA ARG A 22 -6.58 -12.21 0.58
C ARG A 22 -7.29 -11.28 1.56
N ASN A 23 -8.19 -11.86 2.37
CA ASN A 23 -8.91 -11.19 3.46
C ASN A 23 -9.63 -9.90 3.07
N LEU A 24 -10.20 -9.84 1.88
CA LEU A 24 -11.09 -8.77 1.45
C LEU A 24 -12.51 -9.31 1.36
N ASP A 25 -13.47 -8.57 1.91
CA ASP A 25 -14.87 -8.82 1.58
C ASP A 25 -15.17 -8.36 0.14
N PHE A 26 -16.33 -8.77 -0.37
CA PHE A 26 -16.71 -8.48 -1.74
C PHE A 26 -16.78 -6.97 -2.05
N THR A 27 -17.29 -6.17 -1.12
CA THR A 27 -17.45 -4.72 -1.29
C THR A 27 -16.10 -4.04 -1.32
N GLN A 28 -15.24 -4.37 -0.36
CA GLN A 28 -13.89 -3.83 -0.24
C GLN A 28 -13.04 -4.18 -1.47
N HIS A 29 -13.06 -5.45 -1.88
CA HIS A 29 -12.37 -5.89 -3.09
C HIS A 29 -12.82 -5.11 -4.32
N ARG A 30 -14.14 -4.99 -4.53
CA ARG A 30 -14.70 -4.29 -5.68
C ARG A 30 -14.37 -2.80 -5.69
N GLN A 31 -14.35 -2.14 -4.52
CA GLN A 31 -14.01 -0.71 -4.43
C GLN A 31 -12.54 -0.48 -4.74
N ILE A 32 -11.63 -1.27 -4.17
CA ILE A 32 -10.19 -1.19 -4.42
C ILE A 32 -9.90 -1.49 -5.90
N ASP A 33 -10.42 -2.59 -6.43
CA ASP A 33 -10.24 -2.97 -7.84
C ASP A 33 -10.70 -1.87 -8.80
N ARG A 34 -11.91 -1.33 -8.57
CA ARG A 34 -12.44 -0.26 -9.40
C ARG A 34 -11.55 0.98 -9.38
N TRP A 35 -11.07 1.38 -8.21
CA TRP A 35 -10.20 2.55 -8.08
C TRP A 35 -8.86 2.34 -8.78
N LEU A 36 -8.19 1.20 -8.54
CA LEU A 36 -6.92 0.88 -9.17
C LEU A 36 -7.03 0.73 -10.68
N SER A 37 -8.06 0.02 -11.17
CA SER A 37 -8.29 -0.20 -12.60
C SER A 37 -8.59 1.11 -13.32
N ALA A 38 -9.47 1.94 -12.78
CA ALA A 38 -9.82 3.24 -13.35
C ALA A 38 -8.63 4.21 -13.34
N GLY A 39 -7.86 4.21 -12.23
CA GLY A 39 -6.67 5.04 -12.09
C GLY A 39 -5.59 4.68 -13.11
N LEU A 40 -5.32 3.38 -13.26
CA LEU A 40 -4.32 2.92 -14.24
C LEU A 40 -4.76 3.19 -15.68
N SER A 41 -6.06 3.06 -15.98
CA SER A 41 -6.59 3.41 -17.31
C SER A 41 -6.40 4.90 -17.58
N MET A 42 -6.79 5.78 -16.66
CA MET A 42 -6.63 7.22 -16.81
C MET A 42 -5.15 7.62 -16.95
N LEU A 43 -4.25 7.00 -16.19
CA LEU A 43 -2.81 7.26 -16.31
C LEU A 43 -2.29 6.94 -17.72
N ARG A 44 -2.72 5.81 -18.29
CA ARG A 44 -2.39 5.41 -19.66
C ARG A 44 -2.90 6.37 -20.71
N ASP A 45 -4.12 6.85 -20.51
CA ASP A 45 -4.81 7.70 -21.48
C ASP A 45 -4.28 9.15 -21.42
N SER A 46 -3.72 9.59 -20.30
CA SER A 46 -3.28 10.97 -20.07
C SER A 46 -1.80 11.21 -20.31
N ASP A 47 -0.95 10.20 -20.24
CA ASP A 47 0.51 10.33 -20.38
C ASP A 47 1.08 9.27 -21.33
N PRO A 48 1.65 9.66 -22.50
CA PRO A 48 2.32 8.71 -23.41
C PRO A 48 3.46 7.93 -22.75
N ASP A 49 4.13 8.53 -21.78
CA ASP A 49 5.24 7.94 -21.02
C ASP A 49 4.79 7.37 -19.66
N TRP A 50 3.49 7.07 -19.54
CA TRP A 50 2.87 6.59 -18.30
C TRP A 50 3.61 5.42 -17.65
N LEU A 51 4.21 4.56 -18.47
CA LEU A 51 4.88 3.36 -17.97
C LEU A 51 6.14 3.70 -17.18
N ASP A 52 6.93 4.64 -17.64
CA ASP A 52 8.13 5.10 -16.94
C ASP A 52 7.75 5.79 -15.63
N ALA A 53 6.69 6.62 -15.64
CA ALA A 53 6.14 7.24 -14.44
C ALA A 53 5.65 6.16 -13.44
N TYR A 54 4.85 5.21 -13.90
CA TYR A 54 4.32 4.13 -13.09
C TYR A 54 5.43 3.27 -12.47
N LEU A 55 6.42 2.82 -13.24
CA LEU A 55 7.50 1.96 -12.77
C LEU A 55 8.46 2.68 -11.82
N SER A 56 8.61 4.00 -11.97
CA SER A 56 9.43 4.82 -11.08
C SER A 56 8.70 5.32 -9.85
N ALA A 57 7.38 5.09 -9.76
CA ALA A 57 6.60 5.50 -8.61
C ALA A 57 7.08 4.80 -7.33
N PRO A 58 7.20 5.53 -6.23
CA PRO A 58 7.68 4.98 -4.97
C PRO A 58 6.63 4.08 -4.29
N VAL A 59 7.05 3.41 -3.22
CA VAL A 59 6.11 2.79 -2.28
C VAL A 59 5.47 3.91 -1.44
N TRP A 60 4.15 3.93 -1.42
CA TRP A 60 3.36 4.84 -0.61
C TRP A 60 2.78 4.10 0.60
N ASN A 61 3.09 4.57 1.79
CA ASN A 61 2.34 4.19 3.00
C ASN A 61 1.01 4.93 3.01
N PHE A 62 0.00 4.35 3.64
CA PHE A 62 -1.28 5.03 3.83
C PHE A 62 -1.97 4.68 5.14
N ILE A 63 -2.79 5.62 5.61
CA ILE A 63 -3.84 5.39 6.61
C ILE A 63 -5.14 5.98 6.05
N LEU A 64 -6.17 5.15 5.99
CA LEU A 64 -7.48 5.53 5.47
C LEU A 64 -8.55 5.32 6.53
N PRO A 65 -9.46 6.29 6.71
CA PRO A 65 -10.59 6.13 7.60
C PRO A 65 -11.58 5.10 7.05
N ALA A 66 -12.48 4.65 7.91
CA ALA A 66 -13.65 3.89 7.50
C ALA A 66 -14.46 4.65 6.45
N GLY A 67 -15.03 3.94 5.48
CA GLY A 67 -15.84 4.50 4.40
C GLY A 67 -15.09 4.77 3.09
N VAL A 68 -13.74 4.75 3.08
CA VAL A 68 -12.95 4.91 1.84
C VAL A 68 -13.00 3.62 1.02
N PHE A 69 -12.56 2.51 1.60
CA PHE A 69 -12.62 1.17 1.00
C PHE A 69 -13.23 0.18 2.01
N GLY A 70 -14.54 0.27 2.22
CA GLY A 70 -15.25 -0.58 3.17
C GLY A 70 -15.51 0.08 4.52
N GLU A 71 -16.04 -0.71 5.44
CA GLU A 71 -16.56 -0.22 6.73
C GLU A 71 -15.47 -0.01 7.79
N GLN A 72 -14.26 -0.52 7.56
CA GLN A 72 -13.18 -0.48 8.53
C GLN A 72 -12.07 0.49 8.09
N ALA A 73 -11.49 1.17 9.06
CA ALA A 73 -10.28 1.96 8.83
C ALA A 73 -9.10 1.03 8.55
N MET A 74 -8.29 1.37 7.57
CA MET A 74 -7.19 0.54 7.11
C MET A 74 -5.87 1.31 7.05
N CYS A 75 -4.77 0.60 7.21
CA CYS A 75 -3.45 1.14 7.02
C CYS A 75 -2.50 0.11 6.40
N GLY A 76 -1.60 0.56 5.57
CA GLY A 76 -0.74 -0.32 4.79
C GLY A 76 0.19 0.42 3.84
N ALA A 77 0.54 -0.25 2.76
CA ALA A 77 1.32 0.35 1.68
C ALA A 77 0.87 -0.16 0.31
N ILE A 78 1.15 0.65 -0.70
CA ILE A 78 0.87 0.37 -2.11
C ILE A 78 2.10 0.66 -2.95
N MET A 79 2.33 -0.15 -3.98
CA MET A 79 3.47 0.01 -4.90
C MET A 79 3.07 -0.35 -6.34
N PRO A 80 3.80 0.16 -7.35
CA PRO A 80 3.69 -0.38 -8.70
C PRO A 80 4.09 -1.85 -8.74
N SER A 81 3.43 -2.62 -9.58
CA SER A 81 3.72 -4.04 -9.75
C SER A 81 3.34 -4.54 -11.15
N VAL A 82 3.66 -5.79 -11.43
CA VAL A 82 3.46 -6.46 -12.71
C VAL A 82 3.19 -7.94 -12.47
N ASP A 83 2.47 -8.62 -13.35
CA ASP A 83 2.31 -10.06 -13.29
C ASP A 83 3.36 -10.81 -14.14
N LYS A 84 3.34 -12.14 -14.06
CA LYS A 84 4.26 -13.04 -14.75
C LYS A 84 4.27 -12.88 -16.29
N VAL A 85 3.19 -12.36 -16.87
CA VAL A 85 3.06 -12.16 -18.31
C VAL A 85 3.21 -10.70 -18.74
N GLY A 86 3.65 -9.83 -17.83
CA GLY A 86 3.97 -8.44 -18.15
C GLY A 86 2.78 -7.47 -18.09
N ARG A 87 1.66 -7.82 -17.43
CA ARG A 87 0.52 -6.91 -17.26
C ARG A 87 0.69 -6.11 -15.98
N TYR A 88 0.84 -4.82 -16.11
CA TYR A 88 1.04 -3.89 -15.00
C TYR A 88 -0.25 -3.69 -14.21
N PHE A 89 -0.14 -3.76 -12.88
CA PHE A 89 -1.20 -3.45 -11.93
C PHE A 89 -0.60 -3.30 -10.53
N PRO A 90 -1.02 -2.29 -9.73
CA PRO A 90 -0.46 -2.08 -8.40
C PRO A 90 -0.69 -3.27 -7.46
N PHE A 91 0.19 -3.40 -6.48
CA PHE A 91 0.02 -4.30 -5.36
C PHE A 91 -0.19 -3.48 -4.07
N ILE A 92 -1.30 -3.74 -3.39
CA ILE A 92 -1.67 -3.10 -2.12
C ILE A 92 -1.69 -4.15 -1.01
N LEU A 93 -1.06 -3.85 0.12
CA LEU A 93 -1.06 -4.68 1.32
C LEU A 93 -1.44 -3.82 2.53
N PHE A 94 -2.35 -4.32 3.36
CA PHE A 94 -2.86 -3.56 4.48
C PHE A 94 -3.39 -4.46 5.61
N PHE A 95 -3.68 -3.83 6.72
CA PHE A 95 -4.37 -4.41 7.87
C PHE A 95 -5.37 -3.41 8.44
N ASN A 96 -6.32 -3.90 9.26
CA ASN A 96 -7.24 -3.03 9.97
C ASN A 96 -6.45 -2.14 10.94
N ARG A 97 -6.63 -0.81 10.85
CA ARG A 97 -5.95 0.18 11.69
C ARG A 97 -6.13 -0.13 13.18
N ASP A 98 -7.33 -0.56 13.57
CA ASP A 98 -7.69 -0.76 14.97
C ASP A 98 -7.12 -2.08 15.55
N ALA A 99 -6.60 -2.97 14.68
CA ALA A 99 -5.84 -4.14 15.11
C ALA A 99 -4.49 -3.78 15.78
N VAL A 100 -4.00 -2.55 15.56
CA VAL A 100 -2.79 -2.02 16.19
C VAL A 100 -3.11 -0.64 16.76
N ALA A 101 -3.62 -0.63 17.99
CA ALA A 101 -4.04 0.60 18.68
C ALA A 101 -2.84 1.51 19.03
N ASP A 102 -1.69 0.93 19.33
CA ASP A 102 -0.46 1.68 19.61
C ASP A 102 0.06 2.37 18.34
N ILE A 103 0.09 3.70 18.37
CA ILE A 103 0.47 4.53 17.21
C ILE A 103 1.94 4.32 16.83
N GLN A 104 2.84 4.20 17.79
CA GLN A 104 4.27 4.03 17.51
C GLN A 104 4.54 2.67 16.89
N LEU A 105 3.93 1.63 17.44
CA LEU A 105 4.00 0.28 16.87
C LEU A 105 3.42 0.22 15.45
N ARG A 106 2.26 0.86 15.23
CA ARG A 106 1.64 0.95 13.91
C ARG A 106 2.55 1.64 12.90
N ASN A 107 3.16 2.76 13.27
CA ASN A 107 4.08 3.49 12.40
C ASN A 107 5.33 2.66 12.09
N SER A 108 5.86 1.94 13.09
CA SER A 108 6.95 0.98 12.88
C SER A 108 6.55 -0.11 11.88
N TYR A 109 5.36 -0.65 11.98
CA TYR A 109 4.86 -1.65 11.05
C TYR A 109 4.72 -1.10 9.63
N LEU A 110 4.18 0.11 9.47
CA LEU A 110 4.04 0.73 8.14
C LEU A 110 5.40 0.97 7.47
N ALA A 111 6.38 1.48 8.20
CA ALA A 111 7.72 1.67 7.67
C ALA A 111 8.37 0.32 7.26
N LYS A 112 8.20 -0.73 8.06
CA LYS A 112 8.69 -2.07 7.73
C LYS A 112 7.96 -2.67 6.53
N ILE A 113 6.64 -2.55 6.44
CA ILE A 113 5.86 -3.01 5.28
C ILE A 113 6.37 -2.34 4.01
N ALA A 114 6.56 -1.03 4.02
CA ALA A 114 7.07 -0.33 2.85
C ALA A 114 8.46 -0.79 2.40
N SER A 115 9.29 -1.25 3.33
CA SER A 115 10.61 -1.83 3.01
C SER A 115 10.52 -3.29 2.54
N LEU A 116 9.51 -4.03 2.98
CA LEU A 116 9.32 -5.44 2.63
C LEU A 116 8.59 -5.63 1.28
N LEU A 117 7.69 -4.70 0.92
CA LEU A 117 6.91 -4.83 -0.30
C LEU A 117 7.77 -5.01 -1.56
N PRO A 118 8.82 -4.20 -1.82
CA PRO A 118 9.67 -4.39 -3.00
C PRO A 118 10.33 -5.77 -3.05
N CYS A 119 10.63 -6.39 -1.91
CA CYS A 119 11.18 -7.74 -1.86
C CYS A 119 10.24 -8.80 -2.45
N LEU A 120 8.91 -8.54 -2.45
CA LEU A 120 7.92 -9.41 -3.10
C LEU A 120 8.04 -9.38 -4.64
N LEU A 121 8.67 -8.37 -5.22
CA LEU A 121 8.94 -8.31 -6.66
C LEU A 121 10.18 -9.13 -7.06
N GLU A 122 11.11 -9.33 -6.13
CA GLU A 122 12.39 -10.00 -6.37
C GLU A 122 12.38 -11.48 -5.96
N ARG A 123 11.45 -11.87 -5.09
CA ARG A 123 11.41 -13.21 -4.51
C ARG A 123 10.10 -13.92 -4.86
N GLU A 124 10.23 -15.13 -5.37
CA GLU A 124 9.07 -16.00 -5.58
C GLU A 124 8.55 -16.49 -4.22
N ILE A 125 7.52 -15.81 -3.72
CA ILE A 125 6.81 -16.15 -2.48
C ILE A 125 5.39 -16.53 -2.87
N LEU A 126 4.96 -17.73 -2.46
CA LEU A 126 3.59 -18.16 -2.70
C LEU A 126 2.60 -17.21 -2.01
N SER A 127 1.46 -16.97 -2.63
CA SER A 127 0.45 -16.04 -2.10
C SER A 127 0.02 -16.37 -0.67
N ASP A 128 -0.03 -17.65 -0.33
CA ASP A 128 -0.41 -18.12 1.01
C ASP A 128 0.69 -17.86 2.06
N ASP A 129 1.94 -17.75 1.64
CA ASP A 129 3.10 -17.52 2.52
C ASP A 129 3.40 -16.02 2.72
N ILE A 130 2.81 -15.12 1.91
CA ILE A 130 3.03 -13.67 2.02
C ILE A 130 2.75 -13.15 3.45
N PRO A 131 1.63 -13.50 4.12
CA PRO A 131 1.38 -13.01 5.47
C PRO A 131 2.46 -13.40 6.48
N ASP A 132 2.93 -14.64 6.43
CA ASP A 132 3.99 -15.11 7.34
C ASP A 132 5.32 -14.42 7.04
N TYR A 133 5.66 -14.23 5.77
CA TYR A 133 6.83 -13.46 5.35
C TYR A 133 6.79 -12.02 5.91
N ILE A 134 5.67 -11.33 5.75
CA ILE A 134 5.48 -9.97 6.26
C ILE A 134 5.59 -9.96 7.79
N LEU A 135 4.91 -10.86 8.50
CA LEU A 135 4.95 -10.92 9.96
C LEU A 135 6.36 -11.24 10.51
N GLN A 136 7.11 -12.10 9.86
CA GLN A 136 8.52 -12.34 10.22
C GLN A 136 9.34 -11.06 10.10
N GLY A 137 9.19 -10.32 9.00
CA GLY A 137 9.85 -9.03 8.82
C GLY A 137 9.40 -7.99 9.86
N LEU A 138 8.12 -7.91 10.20
CA LEU A 138 7.61 -6.99 11.22
C LEU A 138 8.20 -7.27 12.60
N ASN A 139 8.44 -8.53 12.92
CA ASN A 139 8.99 -8.97 14.22
C ASN A 139 10.52 -9.01 14.26
N SER A 140 11.21 -8.86 13.12
CA SER A 140 12.68 -8.85 13.09
C SER A 140 13.24 -7.57 13.70
N GLY A 141 14.28 -7.69 14.53
CA GLY A 141 14.97 -6.55 15.14
C GLY A 141 15.85 -5.75 14.15
N GLU A 142 16.26 -6.38 13.04
CA GLU A 142 17.17 -5.77 12.06
C GLU A 142 16.59 -4.57 11.32
N LEU A 143 15.27 -4.52 11.12
CA LEU A 143 14.58 -3.41 10.45
C LEU A 143 14.41 -2.18 11.34
N MET A 144 14.64 -2.28 12.65
CA MET A 144 14.52 -1.13 13.57
C MET A 144 15.51 0.01 13.24
N SER A 145 16.72 -0.32 12.79
CA SER A 145 17.72 0.69 12.41
C SER A 145 17.34 1.50 11.16
N LEU A 146 16.52 0.94 10.28
CA LEU A 146 15.98 1.64 9.10
C LEU A 146 14.81 2.55 9.49
N VAL A 147 13.96 2.12 10.41
CA VAL A 147 12.79 2.88 10.90
C VAL A 147 13.20 4.11 11.69
N GLU A 148 14.27 4.05 12.48
CA GLU A 148 14.81 5.20 13.23
C GLU A 148 15.31 6.33 12.32
N ARG A 149 15.74 6.01 11.10
CA ARG A 149 16.11 7.00 10.08
C ARG A 149 14.92 7.65 9.39
N CYS A 150 13.73 7.02 9.44
CA CYS A 150 12.49 7.51 8.87
C CYS A 150 11.68 8.36 9.86
N GLY A 151 12.32 9.25 10.61
CA GLY A 151 11.75 10.07 11.69
C GLY A 151 10.56 10.99 11.35
N VAL A 152 9.98 10.86 10.16
CA VAL A 152 8.88 11.71 9.67
C VAL A 152 7.50 11.17 10.08
N ALA A 153 7.34 9.86 10.24
CA ALA A 153 6.05 9.25 10.52
C ALA A 153 5.41 9.70 11.85
N ALA A 154 6.20 10.04 12.85
CA ALA A 154 5.69 10.32 14.19
C ALA A 154 4.94 11.68 14.32
N LYS A 155 5.20 12.65 13.46
CA LYS A 155 4.64 14.01 13.60
C LYS A 155 3.24 14.20 12.99
N PHE A 156 2.81 13.34 12.07
CA PHE A 156 1.60 13.56 11.28
C PHE A 156 0.32 12.91 11.81
N PHE A 157 0.42 11.97 12.74
CA PHE A 157 -0.72 11.14 13.14
C PHE A 157 -1.65 11.72 14.20
N HIS A 158 -1.31 12.84 14.80
CA HIS A 158 -2.10 13.39 15.92
C HIS A 158 -3.29 14.27 15.53
N SER A 159 -3.45 14.64 14.26
CA SER A 159 -4.43 15.67 13.92
C SER A 159 -5.55 15.33 12.94
N LYS A 160 -5.56 14.16 12.30
CA LYS A 160 -6.50 13.92 11.19
C LYS A 160 -7.21 12.57 11.21
N GLU A 161 -8.09 12.36 12.18
CA GLU A 161 -8.97 11.17 12.20
C GLU A 161 -10.06 11.16 11.09
N LYS A 162 -10.27 12.29 10.42
CA LYS A 162 -11.37 12.46 9.43
C LYS A 162 -10.95 12.33 7.98
N PHE A 163 -9.65 12.39 7.68
CA PHE A 163 -9.14 12.34 6.30
C PHE A 163 -8.11 11.23 6.17
N GLY A 164 -8.11 10.56 5.01
CA GLY A 164 -7.05 9.64 4.65
C GLY A 164 -5.75 10.40 4.37
N CYS A 165 -4.63 9.76 4.57
CA CYS A 165 -3.34 10.28 4.15
C CYS A 165 -2.49 9.19 3.51
N TYR A 166 -1.74 9.60 2.49
CA TYR A 166 -0.66 8.82 1.88
C TYR A 166 0.64 9.56 2.10
N TRP A 167 1.72 8.86 2.33
CA TRP A 167 3.03 9.49 2.45
C TRP A 167 4.12 8.59 1.88
N LEU A 168 5.15 9.24 1.38
CA LEU A 168 6.30 8.56 0.82
C LEU A 168 7.05 7.79 1.90
N ALA A 169 7.28 6.51 1.66
CA ALA A 169 8.08 5.68 2.55
C ALA A 169 9.52 6.23 2.62
N GLY A 170 9.94 6.65 3.83
CA GLY A 170 11.28 7.24 4.04
C GLY A 170 11.43 8.70 3.61
N GLY A 171 10.36 9.35 3.11
CA GLY A 171 10.34 10.74 2.68
C GLY A 171 9.59 11.68 3.62
N THR A 172 9.50 12.94 3.23
CA THR A 172 8.76 14.00 3.94
C THR A 172 7.45 14.37 3.27
N GLU A 173 7.20 13.84 2.08
CA GLU A 173 6.01 14.13 1.30
C GLU A 173 4.79 13.43 1.89
N VAL A 174 3.74 14.20 2.12
CA VAL A 174 2.45 13.73 2.61
C VAL A 174 1.35 14.26 1.72
N LEU A 175 0.51 13.37 1.21
CA LEU A 175 -0.66 13.68 0.44
C LEU A 175 -1.92 13.43 1.26
N ASP A 176 -2.69 14.47 1.53
CA ASP A 176 -4.02 14.34 2.12
C ASP A 176 -4.97 13.73 1.09
N CYS A 177 -5.68 12.68 1.47
CA CYS A 177 -6.65 12.01 0.65
C CYS A 177 -8.06 12.39 1.10
N PRO A 178 -8.92 12.92 0.23
CA PRO A 178 -10.33 13.13 0.55
C PRO A 178 -11.02 11.77 0.81
N ALA A 179 -12.14 11.81 1.53
CA ALA A 179 -12.93 10.60 1.82
C ALA A 179 -13.42 9.90 0.54
N ASP A 180 -13.62 10.66 -0.55
CA ASP A 180 -13.88 10.12 -1.88
C ASP A 180 -12.57 10.11 -2.68
N VAL A 181 -11.95 8.94 -2.73
CA VAL A 181 -10.68 8.73 -3.44
C VAL A 181 -10.96 8.67 -4.94
N GLY A 182 -10.91 9.83 -5.59
CA GLY A 182 -11.06 9.94 -7.03
C GLY A 182 -9.88 9.35 -7.82
N VAL A 183 -10.09 9.17 -9.12
CA VAL A 183 -9.07 8.66 -10.05
C VAL A 183 -7.88 9.62 -10.15
N ASP A 184 -8.12 10.94 -10.03
CA ASP A 184 -7.06 11.96 -10.02
C ASP A 184 -6.05 11.75 -8.90
N PHE A 185 -6.49 11.14 -7.79
CA PHE A 185 -5.58 10.83 -6.69
C PHE A 185 -4.62 9.69 -7.04
N PHE A 186 -5.05 8.72 -7.83
CA PHE A 186 -4.17 7.68 -8.37
C PHE A 186 -3.04 8.28 -9.21
N ILE A 187 -3.36 9.28 -10.05
CA ILE A 187 -2.36 10.00 -10.86
C ILE A 187 -1.30 10.69 -9.98
N LYS A 188 -1.71 11.24 -8.82
CA LYS A 188 -0.74 11.83 -7.88
C LYS A 188 0.20 10.80 -7.25
N LEU A 189 -0.23 9.56 -7.10
CA LEU A 189 0.60 8.49 -6.54
C LEU A 189 1.54 7.87 -7.58
N PHE A 190 1.09 7.71 -8.81
CA PHE A 190 1.75 6.89 -9.83
C PHE A 190 2.11 7.65 -11.12
N GLY A 191 1.66 8.87 -11.27
CA GLY A 191 2.00 9.73 -12.40
C GLY A 191 3.26 10.55 -12.15
N ARG A 192 3.67 11.31 -13.15
CA ARG A 192 4.77 12.28 -13.00
C ARG A 192 4.35 13.37 -12.01
N ALA A 193 5.25 13.71 -11.08
CA ALA A 193 5.11 14.94 -10.32
C ALA A 193 5.13 16.12 -11.31
N GLY A 194 4.05 16.86 -11.38
CA GLY A 194 3.93 18.07 -12.20
C GLY A 194 4.76 19.20 -11.64
#